data_c19a5e8ca77452985134165fd697de8a
#
_entry.id   c19a5e8ca77452985134165fd697de8a
#
_cell.length_a   1.000
_cell.length_b   1.000
_cell.length_c   1.000
_cell.angle_alpha   90.00
_cell.angle_beta   90.00
_cell.angle_gamma   90.00
#
_symmetry.space_group_name_H-M   'P 1'
#
loop_
_entity.id
_entity.type
_entity.pdbx_description
1 polymer ?
#
loop_
_entity_poly.entity_id
_entity_poly.type
_entity_poly.pdbx_seq_one_letter_code
_entity_poly.pdbx_strand_id
1 'polypeptide(L)'
;MKTHNWKSNYFSTLETEIDKIKEEGHYRVFNNIERKAGQYPKATRHHEGNTEEIDVWCSNDYLGMSQNKHVISAMQSAAEKLGAGSGGTRNISGTTNFHIQLEKEIAALHQKERALAFNSGYSANESALKSIISAFDNCLVLSDELNHASLIEGIRGSKKEKAIFRHNDVKHLKDILQGVEFSRPKIIVLESVYSMEADFAPLEDVIEVAQDNGALIYLD
;
A
#
# COMPACT_ATOMS: atom_id res chain seq x y z
N MET A 1 43.58 -29.13 -3.72
CA MET A 1 42.74 -27.92 -3.47
C MET A 1 41.45 -28.38 -2.83
N LYS A 2 41.21 -28.05 -1.57
CA LYS A 2 39.90 -28.31 -0.94
C LYS A 2 38.89 -27.33 -1.55
N THR A 3 38.04 -27.80 -2.45
CA THR A 3 36.89 -27.03 -2.92
C THR A 3 35.95 -26.87 -1.72
N HIS A 4 36.05 -25.77 -1.01
CA HIS A 4 35.06 -25.42 -0.01
C HIS A 4 33.73 -25.26 -0.73
N ASN A 5 32.80 -26.18 -0.47
CA ASN A 5 31.45 -26.12 -1.00
C ASN A 5 30.65 -25.04 -0.24
N TRP A 6 31.10 -23.78 -0.34
CA TRP A 6 30.51 -22.66 0.37
C TRP A 6 29.02 -22.44 -0.01
N LYS A 7 28.64 -22.80 -1.23
CA LYS A 7 27.25 -22.71 -1.70
C LYS A 7 26.30 -23.58 -0.89
N SER A 8 26.74 -24.81 -0.48
CA SER A 8 25.85 -25.70 0.27
C SER A 8 25.44 -25.11 1.64
N ASN A 9 26.31 -24.35 2.26
CA ASN A 9 25.99 -23.71 3.55
C ASN A 9 24.91 -22.65 3.41
N TYR A 10 24.94 -21.87 2.33
CA TYR A 10 23.89 -20.86 2.07
C TYR A 10 22.55 -21.52 1.79
N PHE A 11 22.52 -22.54 0.93
CA PHE A 11 21.29 -23.24 0.58
C PHE A 11 20.70 -23.99 1.77
N SER A 12 21.50 -24.67 2.57
CA SER A 12 21.00 -25.34 3.78
C SER A 12 20.44 -24.38 4.81
N THR A 13 21.02 -23.17 4.96
CA THR A 13 20.48 -22.12 5.82
C THR A 13 19.11 -21.65 5.31
N LEU A 14 19.00 -21.39 4.00
CA LEU A 14 17.72 -20.94 3.40
C LEU A 14 16.65 -22.04 3.49
N GLU A 15 16.99 -23.31 3.29
CA GLU A 15 16.09 -24.43 3.46
C GLU A 15 15.58 -24.53 4.91
N THR A 16 16.47 -24.39 5.89
CA THR A 16 16.11 -24.38 7.31
C THR A 16 15.14 -23.25 7.65
N GLU A 17 15.36 -22.04 7.12
CA GLU A 17 14.44 -20.91 7.32
C GLU A 17 13.08 -21.14 6.67
N ILE A 18 13.05 -21.75 5.47
CA ILE A 18 11.79 -22.12 4.81
C ILE A 18 11.02 -23.16 5.62
N ASP A 19 11.71 -24.17 6.14
CA ASP A 19 11.08 -25.22 6.94
C ASP A 19 10.54 -24.68 8.26
N LYS A 20 11.26 -23.75 8.90
CA LYS A 20 10.77 -23.02 10.07
C LYS A 20 9.47 -22.24 9.77
N ILE A 21 9.42 -21.52 8.64
CA ILE A 21 8.21 -20.80 8.20
C ILE A 21 7.04 -21.76 7.98
N LYS A 22 7.31 -22.97 7.45
CA LYS A 22 6.28 -24.01 7.28
C LYS A 22 5.80 -24.56 8.62
N GLU A 23 6.71 -24.85 9.55
CA GLU A 23 6.38 -25.35 10.89
C GLU A 23 5.56 -24.33 11.68
N GLU A 24 5.85 -23.05 11.54
CA GLU A 24 5.09 -21.93 12.14
C GLU A 24 3.74 -21.67 11.45
N GLY A 25 3.41 -22.38 10.37
CA GLY A 25 2.17 -22.19 9.60
C GLY A 25 2.13 -20.90 8.78
N HIS A 26 3.25 -20.22 8.62
CA HIS A 26 3.35 -18.95 7.90
C HIS A 26 3.73 -19.09 6.42
N TYR A 27 3.99 -20.32 5.95
CA TYR A 27 4.33 -20.57 4.55
C TYR A 27 3.12 -20.37 3.64
N ARG A 28 3.18 -19.34 2.80
CA ARG A 28 2.08 -18.99 1.90
C ARG A 28 2.21 -19.73 0.57
N VAL A 29 1.13 -20.43 0.20
CA VAL A 29 0.98 -21.04 -1.12
C VAL A 29 0.07 -20.14 -1.95
N PHE A 30 0.54 -19.74 -3.15
CA PHE A 30 -0.24 -18.91 -4.05
C PHE A 30 -1.30 -19.73 -4.76
N ASN A 31 -2.55 -19.32 -4.70
CA ASN A 31 -3.63 -19.93 -5.47
C ASN A 31 -3.55 -19.46 -6.93
N ASN A 32 -3.56 -20.41 -7.86
CA ASN A 32 -3.66 -20.13 -9.29
C ASN A 32 -5.12 -19.91 -9.65
N ILE A 33 -5.54 -18.67 -9.81
CA ILE A 33 -6.93 -18.27 -10.02
C ILE A 33 -7.06 -17.54 -11.35
N GLU A 34 -7.94 -18.06 -12.21
CA GLU A 34 -8.33 -17.45 -13.47
C GLU A 34 -9.68 -16.76 -13.30
N ARG A 35 -9.68 -15.43 -13.31
CA ARG A 35 -10.90 -14.62 -13.28
C ARG A 35 -11.51 -14.53 -14.68
N LYS A 36 -12.85 -14.53 -14.75
CA LYS A 36 -13.59 -14.42 -16.01
C LYS A 36 -14.27 -13.07 -16.09
N ALA A 37 -13.89 -12.24 -17.06
CA ALA A 37 -14.51 -10.95 -17.25
C ALA A 37 -16.03 -11.09 -17.45
N GLY A 38 -16.80 -10.29 -16.70
CA GLY A 38 -18.25 -10.30 -16.72
C GLY A 38 -18.92 -11.42 -15.90
N GLN A 39 -18.16 -12.23 -15.17
CA GLN A 39 -18.68 -13.32 -14.32
C GLN A 39 -18.29 -13.19 -12.84
N TYR A 40 -17.74 -12.05 -12.47
CA TYR A 40 -17.37 -11.80 -11.07
C TYR A 40 -18.58 -11.99 -10.13
N PRO A 41 -18.42 -12.62 -8.95
CA PRO A 41 -17.18 -13.04 -8.27
C PRO A 41 -16.62 -14.42 -8.68
N LYS A 42 -17.22 -15.08 -9.69
CA LYS A 42 -16.80 -16.43 -10.12
C LYS A 42 -15.42 -16.43 -10.79
N ALA A 43 -14.64 -17.45 -10.45
CA ALA A 43 -13.32 -17.70 -11.01
C ALA A 43 -13.05 -19.21 -11.09
N THR A 44 -12.05 -19.60 -11.88
CA THR A 44 -11.56 -20.97 -11.93
C THR A 44 -10.27 -21.06 -11.12
N ARG A 45 -10.21 -21.94 -10.13
CA ARG A 45 -8.99 -22.31 -9.43
C ARG A 45 -8.35 -23.50 -10.11
N HIS A 46 -7.05 -23.41 -10.34
CA HIS A 46 -6.24 -24.50 -10.90
C HIS A 46 -5.34 -25.05 -9.77
N HIS A 47 -5.44 -26.34 -9.49
CA HIS A 47 -4.66 -27.00 -8.45
C HIS A 47 -4.35 -28.45 -8.84
N GLU A 48 -3.06 -28.82 -8.87
CA GLU A 48 -2.57 -30.19 -9.14
C GLU A 48 -3.18 -30.86 -10.40
N GLY A 49 -3.34 -30.07 -11.48
CA GLY A 49 -3.90 -30.56 -12.74
C GLY A 49 -5.43 -30.62 -12.78
N ASN A 50 -6.10 -30.26 -11.69
CA ASN A 50 -7.56 -30.15 -11.62
C ASN A 50 -8.00 -28.68 -11.70
N THR A 51 -9.26 -28.49 -12.06
CA THR A 51 -9.91 -27.18 -12.08
C THR A 51 -11.21 -27.22 -11.29
N GLU A 52 -11.48 -26.17 -10.52
CA GLU A 52 -12.73 -26.00 -9.80
C GLU A 52 -13.27 -24.60 -9.95
N GLU A 53 -14.58 -24.43 -10.00
CA GLU A 53 -15.21 -23.11 -9.95
C GLU A 53 -15.29 -22.64 -8.49
N ILE A 54 -14.86 -21.42 -8.23
CA ILE A 54 -14.88 -20.79 -6.91
C ILE A 54 -15.50 -19.40 -6.97
N ASP A 55 -15.98 -18.91 -5.84
CA ASP A 55 -16.35 -17.50 -5.65
C ASP A 55 -15.23 -16.76 -4.89
N VAL A 56 -14.73 -15.68 -5.48
CA VAL A 56 -13.65 -14.86 -4.91
C VAL A 56 -14.26 -13.78 -4.02
N TRP A 57 -14.12 -13.94 -2.72
CA TRP A 57 -14.58 -12.97 -1.71
C TRP A 57 -13.54 -11.93 -1.32
N CYS A 58 -12.25 -12.24 -1.50
CA CYS A 58 -11.15 -11.33 -1.21
C CYS A 58 -10.65 -10.67 -2.51
N SER A 59 -10.94 -9.40 -2.70
CA SER A 59 -10.52 -8.65 -3.89
C SER A 59 -10.38 -7.18 -3.56
N ASN A 60 -9.33 -6.53 -4.10
CA ASN A 60 -9.15 -5.09 -4.04
C ASN A 60 -9.93 -4.35 -5.14
N ASP A 61 -10.62 -5.07 -6.00
CA ASP A 61 -11.48 -4.50 -7.06
C ASP A 61 -12.88 -4.20 -6.52
N TYR A 62 -12.97 -3.34 -5.50
CA TYR A 62 -14.21 -3.04 -4.76
C TYR A 62 -15.34 -2.52 -5.66
N LEU A 63 -15.00 -1.79 -6.72
CA LEU A 63 -15.97 -1.20 -7.65
C LEU A 63 -16.17 -2.04 -8.93
N GLY A 64 -15.49 -3.18 -9.06
CA GLY A 64 -15.54 -4.05 -10.25
C GLY A 64 -14.99 -3.40 -11.52
N MET A 65 -14.14 -2.38 -11.38
CA MET A 65 -13.61 -1.63 -12.52
C MET A 65 -12.71 -2.46 -13.42
N SER A 66 -12.06 -3.50 -12.90
CA SER A 66 -11.25 -4.41 -13.72
C SER A 66 -12.08 -5.13 -14.81
N GLN A 67 -13.39 -5.20 -14.66
CA GLN A 67 -14.32 -5.84 -15.60
C GLN A 67 -15.20 -4.86 -16.37
N ASN A 68 -15.05 -3.57 -16.12
CA ASN A 68 -15.82 -2.54 -16.80
C ASN A 68 -15.40 -2.49 -18.29
N LYS A 69 -16.40 -2.59 -19.21
CA LYS A 69 -16.15 -2.63 -20.65
C LYS A 69 -15.43 -1.39 -21.17
N HIS A 70 -15.71 -0.21 -20.62
CA HIS A 70 -15.03 1.03 -21.00
C HIS A 70 -13.57 1.03 -20.58
N VAL A 71 -13.26 0.53 -19.36
CA VAL A 71 -11.87 0.40 -18.87
C VAL A 71 -11.10 -0.60 -19.72
N ILE A 72 -11.69 -1.77 -20.03
CA ILE A 72 -11.08 -2.79 -20.89
C ILE A 72 -10.79 -2.23 -22.28
N SER A 73 -11.77 -1.55 -22.90
CA SER A 73 -11.61 -0.95 -24.23
C SER A 73 -10.55 0.15 -24.25
N ALA A 74 -10.49 0.99 -23.21
CA ALA A 74 -9.46 2.01 -23.08
C ALA A 74 -8.05 1.38 -22.96
N MET A 75 -7.91 0.31 -22.18
CA MET A 75 -6.67 -0.46 -22.04
C MET A 75 -6.21 -1.06 -23.38
N GLN A 76 -7.13 -1.70 -24.12
CA GLN A 76 -6.83 -2.24 -25.46
C GLN A 76 -6.36 -1.15 -26.41
N SER A 77 -7.07 -0.02 -26.49
CA SER A 77 -6.70 1.12 -27.33
C SER A 77 -5.35 1.73 -26.93
N ALA A 78 -5.05 1.79 -25.63
CA ALA A 78 -3.76 2.27 -25.17
C ALA A 78 -2.60 1.33 -25.59
N ALA A 79 -2.81 0.02 -25.44
CA ALA A 79 -1.83 -0.99 -25.86
C ALA A 79 -1.57 -0.97 -27.37
N GLU A 80 -2.62 -0.80 -28.19
CA GLU A 80 -2.48 -0.67 -29.64
C GLU A 80 -1.68 0.59 -30.06
N LYS A 81 -1.86 1.70 -29.34
CA LYS A 81 -1.21 2.98 -29.70
C LYS A 81 0.22 3.11 -29.17
N LEU A 82 0.50 2.62 -27.98
CA LEU A 82 1.73 2.85 -27.26
C LEU A 82 2.57 1.60 -27.01
N GLY A 83 2.03 0.42 -27.29
CA GLY A 83 2.65 -0.86 -26.94
C GLY A 83 2.35 -1.26 -25.49
N ALA A 84 2.94 -2.38 -25.05
CA ALA A 84 2.64 -3.03 -23.79
C ALA A 84 3.35 -2.45 -22.56
N GLY A 85 4.18 -1.41 -22.72
CA GLY A 85 4.90 -0.82 -21.61
C GLY A 85 5.50 0.55 -21.91
N SER A 86 5.96 1.24 -20.88
CA SER A 86 6.48 2.61 -20.99
C SER A 86 7.92 2.70 -21.47
N GLY A 87 8.64 1.59 -21.60
CA GLY A 87 9.98 1.50 -22.15
C GLY A 87 11.11 2.08 -21.30
N GLY A 88 10.82 2.58 -20.11
CA GLY A 88 11.84 3.15 -19.23
C GLY A 88 11.31 3.66 -17.90
N THR A 89 12.20 4.18 -17.06
CA THR A 89 11.81 4.84 -15.83
C THR A 89 11.16 6.19 -16.10
N ARG A 90 10.28 6.64 -15.21
CA ARG A 90 9.55 7.91 -15.34
C ARG A 90 10.48 9.13 -15.48
N ASN A 91 11.63 9.10 -14.84
CA ASN A 91 12.59 10.21 -14.84
C ASN A 91 13.32 10.39 -16.17
N ILE A 92 13.37 9.37 -17.02
CA ILE A 92 14.15 9.40 -18.26
C ILE A 92 13.22 9.42 -19.47
N SER A 93 12.53 8.30 -19.75
CA SER A 93 11.71 8.15 -20.97
C SER A 93 10.37 7.44 -20.71
N GLY A 94 10.11 6.99 -19.50
CA GLY A 94 8.93 6.18 -19.16
C GLY A 94 7.69 6.99 -18.78
N THR A 95 7.75 8.34 -18.73
CA THR A 95 6.56 9.15 -18.51
C THR A 95 5.81 9.33 -19.82
N THR A 96 4.63 8.70 -19.92
CA THR A 96 3.74 8.82 -21.08
C THR A 96 2.67 9.87 -20.84
N ASN A 97 1.97 10.27 -21.92
CA ASN A 97 0.83 11.17 -21.81
C ASN A 97 -0.30 10.62 -20.89
N PHE A 98 -0.46 9.30 -20.82
CA PHE A 98 -1.44 8.68 -19.90
C PHE A 98 -1.09 8.89 -18.43
N HIS A 99 0.18 8.88 -18.07
CA HIS A 99 0.60 9.24 -16.70
C HIS A 99 0.20 10.68 -16.37
N ILE A 100 0.49 11.60 -17.29
CA ILE A 100 0.18 13.03 -17.09
C ILE A 100 -1.32 13.29 -16.99
N GLN A 101 -2.11 12.63 -17.84
CA GLN A 101 -3.58 12.75 -17.79
C GLN A 101 -4.14 12.15 -16.50
N LEU A 102 -3.72 10.95 -16.12
CA LEU A 102 -4.14 10.31 -14.87
C LEU A 102 -3.84 11.20 -13.65
N GLU A 103 -2.62 11.71 -13.56
CA GLU A 103 -2.22 12.57 -12.44
C GLU A 103 -3.04 13.86 -12.36
N LYS A 104 -3.40 14.46 -13.51
CA LYS A 104 -4.30 15.61 -13.56
C LYS A 104 -5.71 15.28 -13.08
N GLU A 105 -6.28 14.17 -13.55
CA GLU A 105 -7.63 13.74 -13.17
C GLU A 105 -7.71 13.40 -11.68
N ILE A 106 -6.70 12.69 -11.14
CA ILE A 106 -6.63 12.38 -9.71
C ILE A 106 -6.46 13.64 -8.86
N ALA A 107 -5.60 14.56 -9.27
CA ALA A 107 -5.44 15.84 -8.58
C ALA A 107 -6.76 16.63 -8.55
N ALA A 108 -7.46 16.69 -9.68
CA ALA A 108 -8.77 17.37 -9.78
C ALA A 108 -9.83 16.69 -8.89
N LEU A 109 -9.91 15.35 -8.92
CA LEU A 109 -10.85 14.57 -8.10
C LEU A 109 -10.66 14.88 -6.61
N HIS A 110 -9.42 14.93 -6.14
CA HIS A 110 -9.09 15.19 -4.75
C HIS A 110 -8.92 16.68 -4.41
N GLN A 111 -9.20 17.59 -5.35
CA GLN A 111 -9.03 19.04 -5.17
C GLN A 111 -7.62 19.42 -4.67
N LYS A 112 -6.61 18.74 -5.22
CA LYS A 112 -5.20 18.97 -4.92
C LYS A 112 -4.48 19.60 -6.12
N GLU A 113 -3.39 20.29 -5.86
CA GLU A 113 -2.59 20.93 -6.91
C GLU A 113 -1.93 19.90 -7.85
N ARG A 114 -1.52 18.78 -7.32
CA ARG A 114 -0.79 17.72 -8.05
C ARG A 114 -1.09 16.34 -7.48
N ALA A 115 -0.89 15.34 -8.32
CA ALA A 115 -0.82 13.93 -7.95
C ALA A 115 0.42 13.28 -8.57
N LEU A 116 0.86 12.17 -8.01
CA LEU A 116 1.97 11.37 -8.52
C LEU A 116 1.57 9.90 -8.52
N ALA A 117 1.61 9.26 -9.69
CA ALA A 117 1.32 7.84 -9.83
C ALA A 117 2.56 6.98 -9.54
N PHE A 118 2.36 5.91 -8.78
CA PHE A 118 3.34 4.88 -8.47
C PHE A 118 2.93 3.54 -9.09
N ASN A 119 3.85 2.59 -9.13
CA ASN A 119 3.58 1.24 -9.65
C ASN A 119 2.75 0.36 -8.71
N SER A 120 2.62 0.75 -7.44
CA SER A 120 1.75 0.10 -6.46
C SER A 120 1.42 1.05 -5.32
N GLY A 121 0.30 0.79 -4.60
CA GLY A 121 -0.03 1.49 -3.36
C GLY A 121 1.04 1.30 -2.29
N TYR A 122 1.62 0.09 -2.19
CA TYR A 122 2.72 -0.18 -1.27
C TYR A 122 3.89 0.79 -1.49
N SER A 123 4.38 0.90 -2.73
CA SER A 123 5.49 1.80 -3.07
C SER A 123 5.11 3.28 -2.90
N ALA A 124 3.85 3.63 -3.12
CA ALA A 124 3.35 4.99 -2.89
C ALA A 124 3.47 5.35 -1.42
N ASN A 125 2.91 4.52 -0.53
CA ASN A 125 2.94 4.75 0.92
C ASN A 125 4.37 4.78 1.47
N GLU A 126 5.17 3.75 1.17
CA GLU A 126 6.54 3.66 1.67
C GLU A 126 7.38 4.87 1.24
N SER A 127 7.35 5.22 -0.05
CA SER A 127 8.17 6.30 -0.59
C SER A 127 7.68 7.69 -0.17
N ALA A 128 6.36 7.92 -0.20
CA ALA A 128 5.77 9.21 0.16
C ALA A 128 5.98 9.50 1.64
N LEU A 129 5.60 8.59 2.54
CA LEU A 129 5.77 8.77 3.97
C LEU A 129 7.22 8.99 4.36
N LYS A 130 8.14 8.12 3.88
CA LYS A 130 9.55 8.28 4.14
C LYS A 130 10.05 9.66 3.71
N SER A 131 9.67 10.12 2.52
CA SER A 131 10.13 11.40 1.98
C SER A 131 9.53 12.58 2.74
N ILE A 132 8.21 12.58 2.98
CA ILE A 132 7.51 13.68 3.65
C ILE A 132 7.99 13.80 5.10
N ILE A 133 8.02 12.70 5.85
CA ILE A 133 8.43 12.71 7.27
C ILE A 133 9.90 13.15 7.40
N SER A 134 10.78 12.69 6.49
CA SER A 134 12.20 13.04 6.53
C SER A 134 12.47 14.51 6.24
N ALA A 135 11.56 15.21 5.60
CA ALA A 135 11.68 16.66 5.33
C ALA A 135 11.62 17.52 6.60
N PHE A 136 11.12 16.99 7.72
CA PHE A 136 11.00 17.72 8.98
C PHE A 136 11.98 17.16 10.01
N ASP A 137 12.88 17.99 10.54
CA ASP A 137 13.96 17.55 11.43
C ASP A 137 13.48 16.90 12.71
N ASN A 138 12.48 17.45 13.38
CA ASN A 138 11.95 16.98 14.67
C ASN A 138 10.50 16.51 14.56
N CYS A 139 10.16 15.79 13.49
CA CYS A 139 8.80 15.31 13.29
C CYS A 139 8.44 14.20 14.28
N LEU A 140 7.26 14.33 14.90
CA LEU A 140 6.59 13.24 15.61
C LEU A 140 5.56 12.58 14.68
N VAL A 141 5.67 11.28 14.50
CA VAL A 141 4.72 10.48 13.72
C VAL A 141 3.78 9.77 14.67
N LEU A 142 2.47 9.98 14.51
CA LEU A 142 1.44 9.28 15.27
C LEU A 142 0.81 8.25 14.33
N SER A 143 0.99 6.98 14.63
CA SER A 143 0.52 5.87 13.77
C SER A 143 -0.57 5.09 14.47
N ASP A 144 -1.66 4.82 13.77
CA ASP A 144 -2.63 3.80 14.21
C ASP A 144 -1.91 2.43 14.30
N GLU A 145 -2.27 1.65 15.34
CA GLU A 145 -1.61 0.35 15.59
C GLU A 145 -1.89 -0.71 14.53
N LEU A 146 -2.99 -0.59 13.78
CA LEU A 146 -3.38 -1.53 12.73
C LEU A 146 -3.08 -1.04 11.31
N ASN A 147 -2.30 0.03 11.18
CA ASN A 147 -1.88 0.52 9.89
C ASN A 147 -1.23 -0.56 9.01
N HIS A 148 -1.52 -0.51 7.72
CA HIS A 148 -0.96 -1.42 6.71
C HIS A 148 0.59 -1.44 6.73
N ALA A 149 1.18 -2.58 6.41
CA ALA A 149 2.62 -2.77 6.40
C ALA A 149 3.39 -1.72 5.59
N SER A 150 2.83 -1.21 4.49
CA SER A 150 3.45 -0.17 3.68
C SER A 150 3.60 1.17 4.41
N LEU A 151 2.60 1.53 5.24
CA LEU A 151 2.65 2.72 6.09
C LEU A 151 3.72 2.56 7.18
N ILE A 152 3.72 1.38 7.82
CA ILE A 152 4.71 1.04 8.87
C ILE A 152 6.14 1.12 8.32
N GLU A 153 6.39 0.57 7.12
CA GLU A 153 7.72 0.62 6.50
C GLU A 153 8.12 2.05 6.08
N GLY A 154 7.19 2.84 5.56
CA GLY A 154 7.44 4.25 5.25
C GLY A 154 7.83 5.06 6.50
N ILE A 155 7.09 4.88 7.59
CA ILE A 155 7.37 5.50 8.89
C ILE A 155 8.75 5.04 9.41
N ARG A 156 9.00 3.73 9.41
CA ARG A 156 10.29 3.14 9.84
C ARG A 156 11.46 3.68 9.03
N GLY A 157 11.26 3.78 7.70
CA GLY A 157 12.28 4.29 6.77
C GLY A 157 12.66 5.75 7.00
N SER A 158 11.80 6.56 7.60
CA SER A 158 12.07 7.96 7.95
C SER A 158 13.04 8.12 9.12
N LYS A 159 13.13 7.11 9.99
CA LYS A 159 13.94 7.11 11.24
C LYS A 159 13.57 8.23 12.22
N LYS A 160 12.40 8.81 12.12
CA LYS A 160 11.91 9.84 13.04
C LYS A 160 11.21 9.21 14.25
N GLU A 161 11.02 10.00 15.30
CA GLU A 161 10.25 9.61 16.47
C GLU A 161 8.83 9.25 16.09
N LYS A 162 8.33 8.17 16.66
CA LYS A 162 6.95 7.72 16.44
C LYS A 162 6.28 7.32 17.74
N ALA A 163 4.99 7.57 17.84
CA ALA A 163 4.10 7.07 18.85
C ALA A 163 2.96 6.29 18.17
N ILE A 164 2.60 5.15 18.75
CA ILE A 164 1.52 4.30 18.24
C ILE A 164 0.31 4.52 19.13
N PHE A 165 -0.82 4.92 18.54
CA PHE A 165 -2.08 5.02 19.26
C PHE A 165 -2.95 3.78 18.98
N ARG A 166 -3.81 3.43 19.95
CA ARG A 166 -4.72 2.30 19.82
C ARG A 166 -5.67 2.52 18.67
N HIS A 167 -6.00 1.45 17.99
CA HIS A 167 -6.84 1.47 16.80
C HIS A 167 -8.12 2.26 16.99
N ASN A 168 -8.33 3.26 16.13
CA ASN A 168 -9.49 4.16 16.12
C ASN A 168 -9.76 4.89 17.46
N ASP A 169 -8.80 4.90 18.41
CA ASP A 169 -8.95 5.53 19.71
C ASP A 169 -8.50 7.01 19.70
N VAL A 170 -9.43 7.88 19.34
CA VAL A 170 -9.22 9.34 19.31
C VAL A 170 -8.81 9.89 20.68
N LYS A 171 -9.31 9.28 21.77
CA LYS A 171 -8.92 9.72 23.12
C LYS A 171 -7.45 9.43 23.38
N HIS A 172 -6.99 8.23 23.04
CA HIS A 172 -5.58 7.87 23.20
C HIS A 172 -4.68 8.75 22.31
N LEU A 173 -5.12 9.06 21.08
CA LEU A 173 -4.43 10.03 20.22
C LEU A 173 -4.30 11.40 20.88
N LYS A 174 -5.38 11.93 21.47
CA LYS A 174 -5.37 13.18 22.25
C LYS A 174 -4.42 13.09 23.45
N ASP A 175 -4.44 11.99 24.18
CA ASP A 175 -3.57 11.78 25.35
C ASP A 175 -2.08 11.79 24.98
N ILE A 176 -1.69 11.21 23.85
CA ILE A 176 -0.30 11.23 23.33
C ILE A 176 0.10 12.66 22.96
N LEU A 177 -0.80 13.45 22.42
CA LEU A 177 -0.53 14.84 22.00
C LEU A 177 -0.45 15.82 23.17
N GLN A 178 -0.93 15.43 24.36
CA GLN A 178 -0.80 16.26 25.56
C GLN A 178 0.67 16.56 25.86
N GLY A 179 1.01 17.85 25.95
CA GLY A 179 2.38 18.28 26.22
C GLY A 179 3.31 18.30 25.02
N VAL A 180 2.83 17.95 23.83
CA VAL A 180 3.58 18.14 22.58
C VAL A 180 3.37 19.59 22.11
N GLU A 181 4.46 20.34 21.91
CA GLU A 181 4.39 21.73 21.46
C GLU A 181 3.65 21.85 20.13
N PHE A 182 2.78 22.86 20.02
CA PHE A 182 2.00 23.13 18.79
C PHE A 182 2.91 23.33 17.56
N SER A 183 4.05 23.99 17.75
CA SER A 183 5.04 24.28 16.68
C SER A 183 5.84 23.08 16.22
N ARG A 184 5.87 21.98 16.99
CA ARG A 184 6.55 20.75 16.60
C ARG A 184 5.84 20.11 15.41
N PRO A 185 6.53 19.81 14.29
CA PRO A 185 5.91 19.08 13.17
C PRO A 185 5.37 17.72 13.63
N LYS A 186 4.10 17.45 13.29
CA LYS A 186 3.41 16.20 13.60
C LYS A 186 2.68 15.67 12.38
N ILE A 187 2.71 14.36 12.18
CA ILE A 187 1.96 13.70 11.11
C ILE A 187 1.19 12.53 11.72
N ILE A 188 -0.13 12.55 11.61
CA ILE A 188 -1.02 11.46 11.98
C ILE A 188 -1.20 10.59 10.74
N VAL A 189 -0.91 9.29 10.86
CA VAL A 189 -0.96 8.31 9.77
C VAL A 189 -2.02 7.28 10.09
N LEU A 190 -3.00 7.11 9.20
CA LEU A 190 -4.12 6.20 9.35
C LEU A 190 -4.68 5.77 7.99
N GLU A 191 -5.53 4.74 7.98
CA GLU A 191 -6.29 4.30 6.81
C GLU A 191 -7.73 4.81 6.89
N SER A 192 -8.34 5.07 5.74
CA SER A 192 -9.77 5.41 5.68
C SER A 192 -10.65 4.19 5.94
N VAL A 193 -10.25 3.04 5.42
CA VAL A 193 -10.89 1.74 5.58
C VAL A 193 -9.84 0.68 5.88
N TYR A 194 -9.90 0.08 7.04
CA TYR A 194 -8.98 -0.99 7.43
C TYR A 194 -9.41 -2.32 6.84
N SER A 195 -8.57 -2.90 5.98
CA SER A 195 -8.95 -4.03 5.14
C SER A 195 -9.15 -5.34 5.91
N MET A 196 -8.50 -5.54 7.04
CA MET A 196 -8.58 -6.76 7.85
C MET A 196 -9.73 -6.70 8.87
N GLU A 197 -9.95 -5.55 9.45
CA GLU A 197 -10.97 -5.27 10.46
C GLU A 197 -12.31 -4.95 9.82
N ALA A 198 -12.31 -4.47 8.58
CA ALA A 198 -13.47 -4.03 7.80
C ALA A 198 -14.22 -2.88 8.46
N ASP A 199 -13.50 -2.00 9.13
CA ASP A 199 -14.04 -0.81 9.79
C ASP A 199 -13.48 0.50 9.20
N PHE A 200 -13.98 1.62 9.68
CA PHE A 200 -13.66 2.96 9.18
C PHE A 200 -13.02 3.79 10.29
N ALA A 201 -12.01 4.56 9.92
CA ALA A 201 -11.46 5.55 10.83
C ALA A 201 -12.48 6.64 11.19
N PRO A 202 -12.50 7.14 12.43
CA PRO A 202 -13.31 8.28 12.85
C PRO A 202 -12.70 9.59 12.33
N LEU A 203 -12.75 9.79 10.99
CA LEU A 203 -12.00 10.84 10.30
C LEU A 203 -12.34 12.25 10.79
N GLU A 204 -13.62 12.54 11.06
CA GLU A 204 -14.05 13.87 11.52
C GLU A 204 -13.37 14.23 12.85
N ASP A 205 -13.38 13.30 13.80
CA ASP A 205 -12.76 13.50 15.11
C ASP A 205 -11.23 13.61 14.99
N VAL A 206 -10.61 12.81 14.10
CA VAL A 206 -9.16 12.87 13.87
C VAL A 206 -8.76 14.18 13.21
N ILE A 207 -9.57 14.70 12.29
CA ILE A 207 -9.34 16.01 11.66
C ILE A 207 -9.39 17.13 12.70
N GLU A 208 -10.38 17.11 13.60
CA GLU A 208 -10.47 18.07 14.71
C GLU A 208 -9.20 18.05 15.57
N VAL A 209 -8.79 16.84 15.98
CA VAL A 209 -7.55 16.66 16.77
C VAL A 209 -6.31 17.17 16.03
N ALA A 210 -6.21 16.89 14.73
CA ALA A 210 -5.09 17.35 13.93
C ALA A 210 -5.02 18.88 13.85
N GLN A 211 -6.17 19.54 13.63
CA GLN A 211 -6.27 20.99 13.57
C GLN A 211 -5.91 21.63 14.91
N ASP A 212 -6.45 21.13 16.00
CA ASP A 212 -6.21 21.63 17.36
C ASP A 212 -4.73 21.51 17.78
N ASN A 213 -3.99 20.60 17.19
CA ASN A 213 -2.60 20.32 17.54
C ASN A 213 -1.59 20.70 16.45
N GLY A 214 -2.01 21.30 15.34
CA GLY A 214 -1.11 21.66 14.23
C GLY A 214 -0.46 20.44 13.58
N ALA A 215 -1.19 19.34 13.41
CA ALA A 215 -0.72 18.11 12.78
C ALA A 215 -1.21 17.99 11.33
N LEU A 216 -0.37 17.42 10.47
CA LEU A 216 -0.80 16.95 9.15
C LEU A 216 -1.42 15.56 9.27
N ILE A 217 -2.32 15.23 8.35
CA ILE A 217 -2.88 13.90 8.22
C ILE A 217 -2.36 13.26 6.93
N TYR A 218 -1.83 12.06 7.04
CA TYR A 218 -1.58 11.15 5.94
C TYR A 218 -2.65 10.07 5.97
N LEU A 219 -3.49 10.05 4.95
CA LEU A 219 -4.63 9.14 4.83
C LEU A 219 -4.38 8.16 3.68
N ASP A 220 -4.41 6.83 3.95
CA ASP A 220 -4.38 5.75 2.97
C ASP A 220 -5.80 5.27 2.63
#